data_ec6a367663bf2a4d05eccba5e701331f
#
_entry.id   ec6a367663bf2a4d05eccba5e701331f
#
_cell.length_a   1.000
_cell.length_b   1.000
_cell.length_c   1.000
_cell.angle_alpha   90.00
_cell.angle_beta   90.00
_cell.angle_gamma   90.00
#
_symmetry.space_group_name_H-M   'P 1'
#
loop_
_entity.id
_entity.type
_entity.pdbx_description
1 polymer ?
#
loop_
_entity_poly.entity_id
_entity_poly.type
_entity_poly.pdbx_seq_one_letter_code
_entity_poly.pdbx_strand_id
1 'polypeptide(L)'
;MKIDFHCHSFPAEFFRALKRYYPDVIELREDAKGLVGVWAKTPLPAWDHDARLEDIDRAGVDVEILSNPPIYSRVDEHAPELCRLTNDAIAATCRRDPKRFKAFAHLPFNNMDLALKEMARTLDELHFAGVVVTSNVGGR
;
A
#
# COMPACT_ATOMS: atom_id res chain seq x y z
N MET A 1 -4.50 -6.22 23.72
CA MET A 1 -4.00 -5.62 22.46
C MET A 1 -4.62 -6.36 21.29
N LYS A 2 -5.29 -5.65 20.41
CA LYS A 2 -5.97 -6.17 19.21
C LYS A 2 -5.26 -5.60 17.98
N ILE A 3 -4.73 -6.48 17.12
CA ILE A 3 -3.94 -6.10 15.95
C ILE A 3 -4.68 -6.57 14.70
N ASP A 4 -4.89 -5.66 13.74
CA ASP A 4 -5.38 -6.00 12.41
C ASP A 4 -4.18 -6.18 11.46
N PHE A 5 -4.00 -7.40 10.96
CA PHE A 5 -2.92 -7.78 10.03
C PHE A 5 -3.32 -7.65 8.56
N HIS A 6 -4.59 -7.41 8.25
CA HIS A 6 -5.09 -7.37 6.89
C HIS A 6 -5.81 -6.05 6.61
N CYS A 7 -5.04 -4.97 6.64
CA CYS A 7 -5.52 -3.63 6.38
C CYS A 7 -4.88 -3.06 5.11
N HIS A 8 -5.70 -2.56 4.20
CA HIS A 8 -5.24 -1.95 2.98
C HIS A 8 -5.22 -0.42 3.09
N SER A 9 -4.09 0.16 2.65
CA SER A 9 -3.90 1.60 2.53
C SER A 9 -3.65 1.96 1.06
N PHE A 10 -4.46 2.84 0.52
CA PHE A 10 -4.35 3.32 -0.85
C PHE A 10 -3.91 4.79 -0.88
N PRO A 11 -2.61 5.11 -0.84
CA PRO A 11 -2.16 6.48 -0.96
C PRO A 11 -2.63 7.11 -2.29
N ALA A 12 -2.98 8.39 -2.26
CA ALA A 12 -3.43 9.10 -3.47
C ALA A 12 -2.38 9.07 -4.58
N GLU A 13 -1.10 9.13 -4.21
CA GLU A 13 0.05 9.04 -5.12
C GLU A 13 0.08 7.68 -5.84
N PHE A 14 -0.26 6.61 -5.14
CA PHE A 14 -0.38 5.28 -5.73
C PHE A 14 -1.43 5.24 -6.82
N PHE A 15 -2.63 5.77 -6.57
CA PHE A 15 -3.68 5.82 -7.58
C PHE A 15 -3.29 6.64 -8.80
N ARG A 16 -2.61 7.78 -8.60
CA ARG A 16 -2.14 8.63 -9.71
C ARG A 16 -1.06 7.93 -10.53
N ALA A 17 -0.13 7.23 -9.89
CA ALA A 17 0.90 6.45 -10.57
C ALA A 17 0.28 5.25 -11.30
N LEU A 18 -0.64 4.54 -10.67
CA LEU A 18 -1.36 3.42 -11.28
C LEU A 18 -2.12 3.87 -12.54
N LYS A 19 -2.80 5.03 -12.50
CA LYS A 19 -3.49 5.62 -13.66
C LYS A 19 -2.53 6.02 -14.77
N ARG A 20 -1.34 6.51 -14.42
CA ARG A 20 -0.30 6.89 -15.39
C ARG A 20 0.22 5.68 -16.17
N TYR A 21 0.55 4.60 -15.47
CA TYR A 21 1.17 3.41 -16.05
C TYR A 21 0.16 2.42 -16.64
N TYR A 22 -1.03 2.38 -16.07
CA TYR A 22 -2.08 1.43 -16.45
C TYR A 22 -3.44 2.12 -16.58
N PRO A 23 -3.60 3.00 -17.60
CA PRO A 23 -4.79 3.84 -17.74
C PRO A 23 -6.11 3.04 -17.85
N ASP A 24 -6.03 1.78 -18.32
CA ASP A 24 -7.20 0.90 -18.50
C ASP A 24 -7.51 0.04 -17.27
N VAL A 25 -6.63 0.05 -16.25
CA VAL A 25 -6.79 -0.76 -15.05
C VAL A 25 -7.61 -0.05 -13.99
N ILE A 26 -7.47 1.27 -13.92
CA ILE A 26 -8.12 2.09 -12.90
C ILE A 26 -8.74 3.34 -13.49
N GLU A 27 -9.93 3.66 -13.04
CA GLU A 27 -10.55 4.97 -13.24
C GLU A 27 -10.36 5.81 -11.98
N LEU A 28 -10.08 7.11 -12.13
CA LEU A 28 -10.00 8.03 -11.00
C LEU A 28 -11.20 8.94 -11.01
N ARG A 29 -11.79 9.13 -9.83
CA ARG A 29 -12.86 10.08 -9.56
C ARG A 29 -12.52 10.92 -8.34
N GLU A 30 -13.09 12.10 -8.24
CA GLU A 30 -13.07 12.90 -7.02
C GLU A 30 -14.49 13.06 -6.51
N ASP A 31 -14.68 12.88 -5.21
CA ASP A 31 -15.93 13.15 -4.52
C ASP A 31 -15.71 14.11 -3.35
N ALA A 32 -16.75 14.36 -2.54
CA ALA A 32 -16.67 15.27 -1.41
C ALA A 32 -15.67 14.85 -0.32
N LYS A 33 -15.20 13.57 -0.35
CA LYS A 33 -14.23 13.01 0.59
C LYS A 33 -12.82 12.90 0.00
N GLY A 34 -12.63 13.25 -1.29
CA GLY A 34 -11.34 13.25 -1.96
C GLY A 34 -11.24 12.27 -3.13
N LEU A 35 -10.02 11.81 -3.40
CA LEU A 35 -9.72 10.94 -4.53
C LEU A 35 -10.23 9.51 -4.29
N VAL A 36 -10.88 8.95 -5.30
CA VAL A 36 -11.37 7.56 -5.33
C VAL A 36 -10.82 6.88 -6.57
N GLY A 37 -10.11 5.76 -6.38
CA GLY A 37 -9.78 4.85 -7.46
C GLY A 37 -10.92 3.86 -7.68
N VAL A 38 -11.32 3.63 -8.92
CA VAL A 38 -12.32 2.59 -9.25
C VAL A 38 -11.63 1.46 -9.99
N TRP A 39 -11.52 0.32 -9.32
CA TRP A 39 -10.90 -0.89 -9.87
C TRP A 39 -11.91 -2.02 -9.94
N ALA A 40 -12.03 -2.65 -11.11
CA ALA A 40 -13.01 -3.71 -11.36
C ALA A 40 -14.43 -3.36 -10.88
N LYS A 41 -14.87 -2.10 -11.10
CA LYS A 41 -16.13 -1.50 -10.66
C LYS A 41 -16.27 -1.27 -9.15
N THR A 42 -15.23 -1.57 -8.37
CA THR A 42 -15.22 -1.34 -6.93
C THR A 42 -14.57 0.00 -6.62
N PRO A 43 -15.26 0.93 -5.96
CA PRO A 43 -14.67 2.17 -5.50
C PRO A 43 -13.75 1.92 -4.30
N LEU A 44 -12.54 2.44 -4.36
CA LEU A 44 -11.52 2.38 -3.34
C LEU A 44 -11.15 3.82 -2.97
N PRO A 45 -11.55 4.33 -1.81
CA PRO A 45 -11.18 5.68 -1.39
C PRO A 45 -9.67 5.77 -1.15
N ALA A 46 -9.08 6.92 -1.48
CA ALA A 46 -7.73 7.21 -1.08
C ALA A 46 -7.62 7.27 0.45
N TRP A 47 -6.42 7.01 0.96
CA TRP A 47 -6.17 7.02 2.39
C TRP A 47 -6.50 8.38 3.02
N ASP A 48 -7.37 8.36 4.01
CA ASP A 48 -7.65 9.45 4.91
C ASP A 48 -7.23 9.02 6.33
N HIS A 49 -6.22 9.69 6.86
CA HIS A 49 -5.59 9.31 8.13
C HIS A 49 -6.51 9.51 9.32
N ASP A 50 -7.21 10.64 9.36
CA ASP A 50 -8.02 11.00 10.53
C ASP A 50 -9.32 10.17 10.56
N ALA A 51 -9.95 9.97 9.40
CA ALA A 51 -11.09 9.07 9.28
C ALA A 51 -10.73 7.62 9.65
N ARG A 52 -9.51 7.16 9.28
CA ARG A 52 -9.07 5.82 9.63
C ARG A 52 -8.81 5.66 11.13
N LEU A 53 -8.23 6.67 11.79
CA LEU A 53 -8.08 6.65 13.24
C LEU A 53 -9.42 6.53 13.96
N GLU A 54 -10.43 7.29 13.53
CA GLU A 54 -11.79 7.18 14.10
C GLU A 54 -12.38 5.77 13.89
N ASP A 55 -12.17 5.16 12.72
CA ASP A 55 -12.67 3.82 12.42
C ASP A 55 -12.01 2.75 13.31
N ILE A 56 -10.69 2.77 13.47
CA ILE A 56 -9.99 1.79 14.31
C ILE A 56 -10.29 1.99 15.80
N ASP A 57 -10.50 3.22 16.27
CA ASP A 57 -10.95 3.51 17.62
C ASP A 57 -12.34 2.94 17.88
N ARG A 58 -13.27 3.16 16.95
CA ARG A 58 -14.64 2.60 17.02
C ARG A 58 -14.65 1.07 17.02
N ALA A 59 -13.74 0.45 16.24
CA ALA A 59 -13.58 -1.00 16.17
C ALA A 59 -12.82 -1.60 17.36
N GLY A 60 -12.22 -0.76 18.20
CA GLY A 60 -11.37 -1.17 19.33
C GLY A 60 -10.09 -1.88 18.84
N VAL A 61 -9.55 -1.47 17.71
CA VAL A 61 -8.27 -1.99 17.18
C VAL A 61 -7.15 -1.11 17.70
N ASP A 62 -6.16 -1.72 18.33
CA ASP A 62 -5.02 -1.01 18.90
C ASP A 62 -3.98 -0.65 17.82
N VAL A 63 -3.70 -1.57 16.91
CA VAL A 63 -2.68 -1.42 15.86
C VAL A 63 -3.17 -2.02 14.54
N GLU A 64 -2.95 -1.31 13.43
CA GLU A 64 -3.10 -1.84 12.08
C GLU A 64 -1.74 -2.03 11.40
N ILE A 65 -1.60 -3.15 10.67
CA ILE A 65 -0.46 -3.41 9.81
C ILE A 65 -0.87 -3.08 8.36
N LEU A 66 -0.46 -1.91 7.91
CA LEU A 66 -0.84 -1.39 6.60
C LEU A 66 -0.13 -2.14 5.47
N SER A 67 -0.88 -2.48 4.45
CA SER A 67 -0.36 -3.05 3.21
C SER A 67 -1.21 -2.59 2.03
N ASN A 68 -0.80 -2.88 0.80
CA ASN A 68 -1.65 -2.76 -0.37
C ASN A 68 -1.93 -4.15 -0.95
N PRO A 69 -3.07 -4.36 -1.61
CA PRO A 69 -3.23 -5.60 -2.37
C PRO A 69 -2.14 -5.69 -3.44
N PRO A 70 -1.64 -6.90 -3.72
CA PRO A 70 -0.51 -7.13 -4.62
C PRO A 70 -0.90 -6.94 -6.10
N ILE A 71 -1.38 -5.75 -6.45
CA ILE A 71 -1.61 -5.33 -7.85
C ILE A 71 -0.30 -5.43 -8.66
N TYR A 72 0.82 -5.47 -7.96
CA TYR A 72 2.20 -5.61 -8.46
C TYR A 72 2.60 -7.02 -8.88
N SER A 73 1.70 -7.99 -8.83
CA SER A 73 1.92 -9.29 -9.46
C SER A 73 2.00 -9.18 -11.00
N ARG A 74 1.74 -7.99 -11.55
CA ARG A 74 2.14 -7.63 -12.90
C ARG A 74 3.65 -7.54 -12.96
N VAL A 75 4.20 -8.43 -13.75
CA VAL A 75 5.63 -8.61 -13.98
C VAL A 75 6.04 -7.63 -15.09
N ASP A 76 6.15 -6.34 -14.77
CA ASP A 76 6.53 -5.32 -15.73
C ASP A 76 7.54 -4.30 -15.16
N GLU A 77 7.99 -3.40 -16.04
CA GLU A 77 9.04 -2.43 -15.76
C GLU A 77 8.66 -1.35 -14.73
N HIS A 78 7.36 -1.13 -14.48
CA HIS A 78 6.87 -0.10 -13.56
C HIS A 78 6.73 -0.59 -12.12
N ALA A 79 6.77 -1.92 -11.90
CA ALA A 79 6.60 -2.50 -10.57
C ALA A 79 7.60 -1.96 -9.53
N PRO A 80 8.91 -1.76 -9.83
CA PRO A 80 9.84 -1.21 -8.85
C PRO A 80 9.49 0.20 -8.38
N GLU A 81 9.07 1.07 -9.29
CA GLU A 81 8.68 2.44 -8.94
C GLU A 81 7.39 2.47 -8.14
N LEU A 82 6.39 1.67 -8.53
CA LEU A 82 5.12 1.56 -7.79
C LEU A 82 5.34 1.03 -6.37
N CYS A 83 6.15 -0.01 -6.19
CA CYS A 83 6.48 -0.53 -4.88
C CYS A 83 7.14 0.54 -4.01
N ARG A 84 8.15 1.22 -4.52
CA ARG A 84 8.86 2.27 -3.80
C ARG A 84 7.95 3.43 -3.40
N LEU A 85 7.18 3.97 -4.34
CA LEU A 85 6.23 5.05 -4.09
C LEU A 85 5.21 4.68 -3.01
N THR A 86 4.67 3.46 -3.09
CA THR A 86 3.71 2.97 -2.10
C THR A 86 4.33 2.80 -0.73
N ASN A 87 5.52 2.20 -0.65
CA ASN A 87 6.23 2.02 0.61
C ASN A 87 6.57 3.37 1.25
N ASP A 88 7.00 4.36 0.47
CA ASP A 88 7.31 5.71 0.97
C ASP A 88 6.05 6.41 1.54
N ALA A 89 4.93 6.30 0.86
CA ALA A 89 3.67 6.88 1.31
C ALA A 89 3.13 6.19 2.59
N ILE A 90 3.18 4.87 2.65
CA ILE A 90 2.80 4.11 3.86
C ILE A 90 3.74 4.44 5.02
N ALA A 91 5.04 4.57 4.77
CA ALA A 91 6.01 4.97 5.80
C ALA A 91 5.70 6.36 6.36
N ALA A 92 5.25 7.30 5.51
CA ALA A 92 4.82 8.62 5.98
C ALA A 92 3.62 8.52 6.94
N THR A 93 2.63 7.67 6.62
CA THR A 93 1.50 7.37 7.51
C THR A 93 1.96 6.77 8.84
N CYS A 94 2.84 5.77 8.81
CA CYS A 94 3.36 5.14 10.03
C CYS A 94 4.17 6.12 10.91
N ARG A 95 4.91 7.05 10.31
CA ARG A 95 5.64 8.09 11.07
C ARG A 95 4.71 9.09 11.75
N ARG A 96 3.54 9.38 11.16
CA ARG A 96 2.55 10.28 11.75
C ARG A 96 1.95 9.69 13.04
N ASP A 97 1.72 8.36 13.06
CA ASP A 97 1.14 7.67 14.22
C ASP A 97 1.79 6.29 14.47
N PRO A 98 3.05 6.27 14.96
CA PRO A 98 3.86 5.05 15.03
C PRO A 98 3.38 4.02 16.05
N LYS A 99 2.47 4.41 16.96
CA LYS A 99 1.83 3.50 17.91
C LYS A 99 0.61 2.79 17.35
N ARG A 100 -0.03 3.39 16.33
CA ARG A 100 -1.27 2.88 15.74
C ARG A 100 -1.04 2.18 14.41
N PHE A 101 -0.04 2.60 13.63
CA PHE A 101 0.23 2.05 12.31
C PHE A 101 1.62 1.44 12.22
N LYS A 102 1.66 0.24 11.66
CA LYS A 102 2.85 -0.47 11.19
C LYS A 102 2.64 -0.82 9.72
N ALA A 103 3.65 -1.36 9.07
CA ALA A 103 3.54 -1.69 7.66
C ALA A 103 4.23 -2.99 7.29
N PHE A 104 3.70 -3.62 6.23
CA PHE A 104 4.40 -4.62 5.45
C PHE A 104 4.79 -4.03 4.10
N ALA A 105 6.03 -4.29 3.68
CA ALA A 105 6.59 -3.78 2.45
C ALA A 105 6.06 -4.51 1.22
N HIS A 106 5.93 -3.75 0.13
CA HIS A 106 5.70 -4.27 -1.21
C HIS A 106 7.03 -4.34 -1.96
N LEU A 107 7.28 -5.48 -2.61
CA LEU A 107 8.53 -5.75 -3.29
C LEU A 107 8.31 -6.07 -4.77
N PRO A 108 9.17 -5.58 -5.68
CA PRO A 108 9.08 -5.85 -7.11
C PRO A 108 9.66 -7.22 -7.45
N PHE A 109 8.93 -8.30 -7.15
CA PHE A 109 9.38 -9.69 -7.32
C PHE A 109 9.65 -10.11 -8.77
N ASN A 110 9.35 -9.26 -9.75
CA ASN A 110 9.76 -9.43 -11.14
C ASN A 110 11.27 -9.20 -11.35
N ASN A 111 11.94 -8.52 -10.40
CA ASN A 111 13.38 -8.31 -10.40
C ASN A 111 13.92 -8.54 -8.98
N MET A 112 14.56 -9.67 -8.77
CA MET A 112 15.00 -10.09 -7.44
C MET A 112 16.05 -9.16 -6.83
N ASP A 113 16.96 -8.62 -7.63
CA ASP A 113 17.98 -7.68 -7.12
C ASP A 113 17.35 -6.39 -6.61
N LEU A 114 16.35 -5.86 -7.32
CA LEU A 114 15.59 -4.69 -6.89
C LEU A 114 14.70 -5.02 -5.68
N ALA A 115 14.11 -6.21 -5.65
CA ALA A 115 13.30 -6.65 -4.51
C ALA A 115 14.15 -6.74 -3.22
N LEU A 116 15.34 -7.33 -3.28
CA LEU A 116 16.22 -7.41 -2.12
C LEU A 116 16.72 -6.04 -1.64
N LYS A 117 17.03 -5.12 -2.56
CA LYS A 117 17.40 -3.74 -2.23
C LYS A 117 16.25 -3.00 -1.55
N GLU A 118 15.04 -3.09 -2.10
CA GLU A 118 13.86 -2.46 -1.52
C GLU A 118 13.49 -3.10 -0.18
N MET A 119 13.65 -4.41 -0.03
CA MET A 119 13.44 -5.10 1.25
C MET A 119 14.39 -4.56 2.32
N ALA A 120 15.69 -4.49 2.05
CA ALA A 120 16.66 -3.92 2.99
C ALA A 120 16.26 -2.48 3.37
N ARG A 121 15.95 -1.63 2.39
CA ARG A 121 15.53 -0.25 2.63
C ARG A 121 14.28 -0.17 3.53
N THR A 122 13.26 -0.97 3.25
CA THR A 122 12.01 -0.90 4.00
C THR A 122 12.14 -1.43 5.42
N LEU A 123 12.93 -2.46 5.64
CA LEU A 123 13.14 -3.03 6.99
C LEU A 123 14.11 -2.17 7.80
N ASP A 124 15.24 -1.75 7.22
CA ASP A 124 16.32 -1.10 7.95
C ASP A 124 16.12 0.41 8.11
N GLU A 125 15.62 1.09 7.05
CA GLU A 125 15.49 2.54 7.04
C GLU A 125 14.06 3.01 7.35
N LEU A 126 13.03 2.32 6.82
CA LEU A 126 11.63 2.68 7.04
C LEU A 126 10.99 1.96 8.24
N HIS A 127 11.69 1.01 8.84
CA HIS A 127 11.28 0.24 10.03
C HIS A 127 9.95 -0.50 9.87
N PHE A 128 9.72 -1.08 8.68
CA PHE A 128 8.56 -1.91 8.44
C PHE A 128 8.62 -3.22 9.23
N ALA A 129 7.47 -3.76 9.59
CA ALA A 129 7.35 -4.98 10.40
C ALA A 129 7.62 -6.28 9.62
N GLY A 130 7.65 -6.21 8.29
CA GLY A 130 7.86 -7.35 7.41
C GLY A 130 7.55 -7.02 5.96
N VAL A 131 7.29 -8.06 5.16
CA VAL A 131 7.01 -7.94 3.74
C VAL A 131 5.74 -8.70 3.35
N VAL A 132 5.04 -8.24 2.32
CA VAL A 132 3.93 -8.98 1.70
C VAL A 132 4.51 -9.87 0.62
N VAL A 133 4.17 -11.16 0.68
CA VAL A 133 4.47 -12.12 -0.38
C VAL A 133 3.17 -12.70 -0.93
N THR A 134 3.12 -12.89 -2.23
CA THR A 134 2.01 -13.55 -2.90
C THR A 134 2.28 -15.04 -3.06
N SER A 135 1.22 -15.84 -3.20
CA SER A 135 1.35 -17.28 -3.45
C SER A 135 2.00 -17.61 -4.81
N ASN A 136 2.01 -16.65 -5.72
CA ASN A 136 2.67 -16.72 -7.02
C ASN A 136 3.03 -15.33 -7.53
N VAL A 137 3.99 -15.24 -8.45
CA VAL A 137 4.38 -14.02 -9.15
C VAL A 137 4.30 -14.28 -10.64
N GLY A 138 3.45 -13.52 -11.37
CA GLY A 138 3.29 -13.68 -12.81
C GLY A 138 2.81 -15.08 -13.24
N GLY A 139 2.05 -15.78 -12.38
CA GLY A 139 1.54 -17.12 -12.67
C GLY A 139 2.54 -18.27 -12.46
N ARG A 140 3.63 -17.99 -11.75
CA ARG A 140 4.69 -18.96 -11.41
C ARG A 140 4.81 -19.13 -9.91
#